data_8313fb7a8102a85d4dd72ed387474ac2
#
_entry.id   8313fb7a8102a85d4dd72ed387474ac2
#
_cell.length_a   1.000
_cell.length_b   1.000
_cell.length_c   1.000
_cell.angle_alpha   90.00
_cell.angle_beta   90.00
_cell.angle_gamma   90.00
#
_symmetry.space_group_name_H-M   'P 1'
#
loop_
_entity.id
_entity.type
_entity.pdbx_description
1 polymer ?
#
loop_
_entity_poly.entity_id
_entity_poly.type
_entity_poly.pdbx_seq_one_letter_code
_entity_poly.pdbx_strand_id
1 'polypeptide(L)'
;MNFEELKTKVEEWAEDKDLLHSENADKQFMKFIEEVFEFKSEMDIWKLFKKFKHDENIEQDLSIQEVERWKNMELEMGDIIVTLIVLSKQLDIDILECLNMAYDKISKRKGKTVNGLFIKEEDL
;
A
#
# COMPACT_ATOMS: atom_id res chain seq x y z
N MET A 1 5.97 -4.17 -17.76
CA MET A 1 4.58 -3.69 -17.86
C MET A 1 4.45 -2.37 -17.12
N ASN A 2 3.67 -1.43 -17.66
CA ASN A 2 3.33 -0.20 -16.96
C ASN A 2 2.19 -0.45 -15.96
N PHE A 3 1.83 0.58 -15.18
CA PHE A 3 0.79 0.45 -14.16
C PHE A 3 -0.58 0.11 -14.76
N GLU A 4 -0.95 0.70 -15.88
CA GLU A 4 -2.24 0.43 -16.54
C GLU A 4 -2.34 -1.03 -17.00
N GLU A 5 -1.28 -1.57 -17.58
CA GLU A 5 -1.23 -2.96 -17.99
C GLU A 5 -1.35 -3.91 -16.80
N LEU A 6 -0.63 -3.62 -15.71
CA LEU A 6 -0.72 -4.41 -14.47
C LEU A 6 -2.11 -4.32 -13.84
N LYS A 7 -2.70 -3.14 -13.83
CA LYS A 7 -4.09 -2.94 -13.37
C LYS A 7 -5.04 -3.85 -14.14
N THR A 8 -4.94 -3.86 -15.45
CA THR A 8 -5.78 -4.71 -16.32
C THR A 8 -5.59 -6.18 -15.98
N LYS A 9 -4.36 -6.62 -15.77
CA LYS A 9 -4.09 -8.02 -15.41
C LYS A 9 -4.67 -8.39 -14.04
N VAL A 10 -4.63 -7.50 -13.08
CA VAL A 10 -5.27 -7.72 -11.77
C VAL A 10 -6.78 -7.81 -11.94
N GLU A 11 -7.38 -6.95 -12.75
CA GLU A 11 -8.81 -6.98 -13.03
C GLU A 11 -9.22 -8.28 -13.71
N GLU A 12 -8.46 -8.75 -14.68
CA GLU A 12 -8.69 -10.03 -15.35
C GLU A 12 -8.60 -11.21 -14.37
N TRP A 13 -7.59 -11.19 -13.50
CA TRP A 13 -7.44 -12.19 -12.45
C TRP A 13 -8.65 -12.19 -11.51
N ALA A 14 -9.09 -11.00 -11.08
CA ALA A 14 -10.24 -10.87 -10.19
C ALA A 14 -11.53 -11.34 -10.85
N GLU A 15 -11.72 -11.06 -12.14
CA GLU A 15 -12.85 -11.57 -12.92
C GLU A 15 -12.83 -13.09 -12.99
N ASP A 16 -11.67 -13.66 -13.28
CA ASP A 16 -11.49 -15.13 -13.34
C ASP A 16 -11.80 -15.80 -11.99
N LYS A 17 -11.51 -15.12 -10.89
CA LYS A 17 -11.78 -15.61 -9.53
C LYS A 17 -13.17 -15.25 -9.02
N ASP A 18 -14.01 -14.67 -9.86
CA ASP A 18 -15.39 -14.29 -9.54
C ASP A 18 -15.48 -13.30 -8.36
N LEU A 19 -14.56 -12.34 -8.31
CA LEU A 19 -14.50 -11.36 -7.22
C LEU A 19 -15.23 -10.04 -7.52
N LEU A 20 -15.54 -9.77 -8.79
CA LEU A 20 -16.00 -8.44 -9.22
C LEU A 20 -17.52 -8.27 -9.09
N HIS A 21 -18.03 -8.41 -7.88
CA HIS A 21 -19.45 -8.20 -7.55
C HIS A 21 -19.56 -7.05 -6.55
N SER A 22 -20.37 -6.04 -6.90
CA SER A 22 -20.53 -4.83 -6.09
C SER A 22 -21.04 -5.11 -4.67
N GLU A 23 -21.84 -6.16 -4.49
CA GLU A 23 -22.34 -6.57 -3.16
C GLU A 23 -21.23 -7.03 -2.22
N ASN A 24 -20.04 -7.34 -2.74
CA ASN A 24 -18.89 -7.75 -1.93
C ASN A 24 -17.94 -6.60 -1.59
N ALA A 25 -18.28 -5.35 -1.93
CA ALA A 25 -17.40 -4.20 -1.72
C ALA A 25 -17.01 -4.00 -0.24
N ASP A 26 -17.95 -4.22 0.68
CA ASP A 26 -17.65 -4.09 2.12
C ASP A 26 -16.62 -5.14 2.57
N LYS A 27 -16.75 -6.37 2.09
CA LYS A 27 -15.78 -7.43 2.39
C LYS A 27 -14.41 -7.11 1.79
N GLN A 28 -14.39 -6.57 0.58
CA GLN A 28 -13.16 -6.16 -0.09
C GLN A 28 -12.49 -4.99 0.64
N PHE A 29 -13.27 -4.05 1.14
CA PHE A 29 -12.76 -2.96 1.97
C PHE A 29 -12.08 -3.51 3.24
N MET A 30 -12.69 -4.48 3.89
CA MET A 30 -12.09 -5.11 5.08
C MET A 30 -10.79 -5.85 4.72
N LYS A 31 -10.72 -6.45 3.53
CA LYS A 31 -9.49 -7.08 3.04
C LYS A 31 -8.39 -6.03 2.84
N PHE A 32 -8.73 -4.86 2.29
CA PHE A 32 -7.80 -3.75 2.17
C PHE A 32 -7.23 -3.34 3.54
N ILE A 33 -8.09 -3.19 4.55
CA ILE A 33 -7.67 -2.84 5.91
C ILE A 33 -6.73 -3.92 6.48
N GLU A 34 -7.05 -5.20 6.28
CA GLU A 34 -6.20 -6.31 6.71
C GLU A 34 -4.80 -6.21 6.10
N GLU A 35 -4.69 -5.96 4.80
CA GLU A 35 -3.41 -5.82 4.12
C GLU A 35 -2.62 -4.61 4.60
N VAL A 36 -3.29 -3.50 4.92
CA VAL A 36 -2.65 -2.31 5.50
C VAL A 36 -2.00 -2.66 6.85
N PHE A 37 -2.70 -3.40 7.71
CA PHE A 37 -2.16 -3.83 9.00
C PHE A 37 -1.02 -4.84 8.84
N GLU A 38 -1.11 -5.74 7.88
CA GLU A 38 -0.03 -6.70 7.58
C GLU A 38 1.23 -5.96 7.13
N PHE A 39 1.09 -4.95 6.26
CA PHE A 39 2.20 -4.09 5.87
C PHE A 39 2.82 -3.40 7.08
N LYS A 40 2.00 -2.81 7.94
CA LYS A 40 2.45 -2.12 9.15
C LYS A 40 3.24 -3.06 10.06
N SER A 41 2.74 -4.29 10.25
CA SER A 41 3.42 -5.31 11.06
C SER A 41 4.79 -5.65 10.49
N GLU A 42 4.89 -5.88 9.19
CA GLU A 42 6.17 -6.18 8.55
C GLU A 42 7.14 -5.01 8.63
N MET A 43 6.65 -3.79 8.46
CA MET A 43 7.47 -2.58 8.59
C MET A 43 8.03 -2.45 10.00
N ASP A 44 7.22 -2.69 11.03
CA ASP A 44 7.64 -2.59 12.42
C ASP A 44 8.70 -3.65 12.76
N ILE A 45 8.52 -4.87 12.27
CA ILE A 45 9.49 -5.95 12.45
C ILE A 45 10.79 -5.63 11.72
N TRP A 46 10.70 -5.15 10.47
CA TRP A 46 11.87 -4.74 9.71
C TRP A 46 12.69 -3.67 10.44
N LYS A 47 12.01 -2.66 11.03
CA LYS A 47 12.67 -1.61 11.82
C LYS A 47 13.42 -2.18 13.00
N LEU A 48 12.88 -3.20 13.67
CA LEU A 48 13.55 -3.86 14.79
C LEU A 48 14.81 -4.58 14.33
N PHE A 49 14.75 -5.37 13.26
CA PHE A 49 15.93 -6.04 12.73
C PHE A 49 16.99 -5.05 12.25
N LYS A 50 16.59 -3.97 11.59
CA LYS A 50 17.49 -2.92 11.15
C LYS A 50 18.20 -2.26 12.33
N LYS A 51 17.46 -1.99 13.41
CA LYS A 51 18.00 -1.36 14.62
C LYS A 51 19.02 -2.24 15.31
N PHE A 52 18.78 -3.54 15.40
CA PHE A 52 19.59 -4.46 16.23
C PHE A 52 20.61 -5.27 15.44
N LYS A 53 20.67 -5.21 14.13
CA LYS A 53 21.59 -6.03 13.32
C LYS A 53 23.08 -5.78 13.63
N HIS A 54 23.42 -4.60 14.18
CA HIS A 54 24.79 -4.23 14.56
C HIS A 54 24.98 -4.15 16.07
N ASP A 55 24.03 -4.65 16.85
CA ASP A 55 24.13 -4.64 18.30
C ASP A 55 25.16 -5.68 18.75
N GLU A 56 26.23 -5.23 19.46
CA GLU A 56 27.28 -6.10 19.95
C GLU A 56 26.80 -7.12 20.98
N ASN A 57 25.65 -6.87 21.63
CA ASN A 57 25.05 -7.78 22.59
C ASN A 57 24.26 -8.90 21.96
N ILE A 58 24.05 -8.85 20.63
CA ILE A 58 23.32 -9.87 19.86
C ILE A 58 24.36 -10.70 19.10
N GLU A 59 24.48 -11.98 19.45
CA GLU A 59 25.41 -12.90 18.81
C GLU A 59 25.00 -13.29 17.39
N GLN A 60 23.71 -13.22 17.10
CA GLN A 60 23.15 -13.63 15.80
C GLN A 60 23.26 -12.49 14.80
N ASP A 61 23.69 -12.83 13.57
CA ASP A 61 23.66 -11.90 12.45
C ASP A 61 22.21 -11.80 11.92
N LEU A 62 21.62 -10.61 12.01
CA LEU A 62 20.24 -10.33 11.61
C LEU A 62 20.13 -9.76 10.20
N SER A 63 21.22 -9.70 9.42
CA SER A 63 21.21 -9.10 8.08
C SER A 63 20.28 -9.83 7.11
N ILE A 64 20.24 -11.16 7.18
CA ILE A 64 19.36 -11.99 6.32
C ILE A 64 17.90 -11.71 6.66
N GLN A 65 17.55 -11.67 7.95
CA GLN A 65 16.20 -11.40 8.43
C GLN A 65 15.74 -9.98 8.03
N GLU A 66 16.64 -9.00 8.08
CA GLU A 66 16.33 -7.64 7.60
C GLU A 66 15.94 -7.64 6.12
N VAL A 67 16.72 -8.34 5.28
CA VAL A 67 16.45 -8.44 3.84
C VAL A 67 15.13 -9.15 3.57
N GLU A 68 14.86 -10.25 4.28
CA GLU A 68 13.61 -11.01 4.15
C GLU A 68 12.40 -10.15 4.53
N ARG A 69 12.50 -9.37 5.63
CA ARG A 69 11.41 -8.48 6.06
C ARG A 69 11.17 -7.35 5.07
N TRP A 70 12.24 -6.82 4.48
CA TRP A 70 12.10 -5.84 3.43
C TRP A 70 11.32 -6.40 2.24
N LYS A 71 11.65 -7.62 1.81
CA LYS A 71 10.95 -8.31 0.72
C LYS A 71 9.48 -8.52 1.05
N ASN A 72 9.18 -8.91 2.29
CA ASN A 72 7.80 -9.07 2.75
C ASN A 72 7.05 -7.74 2.69
N MET A 73 7.68 -6.63 3.09
CA MET A 73 7.08 -5.29 2.97
C MET A 73 6.74 -4.95 1.52
N GLU A 74 7.64 -5.25 0.58
CA GLU A 74 7.38 -5.00 -0.84
C GLU A 74 6.16 -5.79 -1.32
N LEU A 75 6.05 -7.07 -0.94
CA LEU A 75 4.92 -7.92 -1.29
C LEU A 75 3.61 -7.41 -0.68
N GLU A 76 3.63 -7.01 0.60
CA GLU A 76 2.45 -6.48 1.27
C GLU A 76 2.01 -5.15 0.68
N MET A 77 2.95 -4.29 0.27
CA MET A 77 2.60 -3.05 -0.44
C MET A 77 1.89 -3.37 -1.75
N GLY A 78 2.38 -4.37 -2.49
CA GLY A 78 1.73 -4.85 -3.70
C GLY A 78 0.32 -5.36 -3.42
N ASP A 79 0.13 -6.12 -2.34
CA ASP A 79 -1.18 -6.66 -1.95
C ASP A 79 -2.17 -5.53 -1.62
N ILE A 80 -1.72 -4.44 -0.99
CA ILE A 80 -2.56 -3.26 -0.75
C ILE A 80 -3.08 -2.70 -2.07
N ILE A 81 -2.21 -2.56 -3.06
CA ILE A 81 -2.59 -2.01 -4.37
C ILE A 81 -3.58 -2.96 -5.06
N VAL A 82 -3.35 -4.27 -4.99
CA VAL A 82 -4.28 -5.27 -5.56
C VAL A 82 -5.67 -5.12 -4.94
N THR A 83 -5.76 -5.00 -3.61
CA THR A 83 -7.07 -4.87 -2.95
C THR A 83 -7.80 -3.59 -3.37
N LEU A 84 -7.07 -2.49 -3.58
CA LEU A 84 -7.65 -1.23 -4.06
C LEU A 84 -8.13 -1.33 -5.51
N ILE A 85 -7.39 -2.02 -6.38
CA ILE A 85 -7.81 -2.23 -7.78
C ILE A 85 -9.10 -3.05 -7.81
N VAL A 86 -9.18 -4.13 -7.03
CA VAL A 86 -10.38 -4.98 -6.97
C VAL A 86 -11.57 -4.18 -6.43
N LEU A 87 -11.40 -3.45 -5.34
CA LEU A 87 -12.46 -2.62 -4.75
C LEU A 87 -12.96 -1.57 -5.75
N SER A 88 -12.04 -0.88 -6.42
CA SER A 88 -12.38 0.13 -7.40
C SER A 88 -13.23 -0.46 -8.53
N LYS A 89 -12.86 -1.65 -9.01
CA LYS A 89 -13.59 -2.32 -10.08
C LYS A 89 -14.98 -2.77 -9.62
N GLN A 90 -15.11 -3.27 -8.39
CA GLN A 90 -16.41 -3.62 -7.80
C GLN A 90 -17.35 -2.43 -7.73
N LEU A 91 -16.82 -1.24 -7.46
CA LEU A 91 -17.60 0.00 -7.35
C LEU A 91 -17.73 0.77 -8.65
N ASP A 92 -17.19 0.24 -9.74
CA ASP A 92 -17.14 0.90 -11.05
C ASP A 92 -16.46 2.27 -10.99
N ILE A 93 -15.36 2.32 -10.25
CA ILE A 93 -14.50 3.51 -10.12
C ILE A 93 -13.22 3.26 -10.92
N ASP A 94 -12.84 4.22 -11.76
CA ASP A 94 -11.56 4.18 -12.48
C ASP A 94 -10.45 4.66 -11.54
N ILE A 95 -9.62 3.73 -11.05
CA ILE A 95 -8.57 4.04 -10.08
C ILE A 95 -7.49 4.97 -10.64
N LEU A 96 -7.18 4.87 -11.94
CA LEU A 96 -6.21 5.76 -12.58
C LEU A 96 -6.75 7.20 -12.66
N GLU A 97 -8.03 7.33 -13.01
CA GLU A 97 -8.68 8.64 -13.02
C GLU A 97 -8.76 9.23 -11.61
N CYS A 98 -9.05 8.41 -10.60
CA CYS A 98 -9.02 8.85 -9.20
C CYS A 98 -7.65 9.40 -8.82
N LEU A 99 -6.58 8.72 -9.21
CA LEU A 99 -5.22 9.18 -8.94
C LEU A 99 -4.92 10.49 -9.69
N ASN A 100 -5.36 10.59 -10.94
CA ASN A 100 -5.20 11.81 -11.74
C ASN A 100 -5.92 13.00 -11.10
N MET A 101 -7.16 12.81 -10.65
CA MET A 101 -7.93 13.85 -9.94
C MET A 101 -7.23 14.27 -8.65
N ALA A 102 -6.74 13.31 -7.88
CA ALA A 102 -6.03 13.58 -6.63
C ALA A 102 -4.73 14.35 -6.89
N TYR A 103 -3.97 13.96 -7.92
CA TYR A 103 -2.74 14.67 -8.29
C TYR A 103 -3.03 16.10 -8.73
N ASP A 104 -4.06 16.30 -9.56
CA ASP A 104 -4.46 17.65 -9.98
C ASP A 104 -4.75 18.56 -8.77
N LYS A 105 -5.45 18.02 -7.78
CA LYS A 105 -5.76 18.72 -6.53
C LYS A 105 -4.50 19.04 -5.72
N ILE A 106 -3.66 18.03 -5.44
CA ILE A 106 -2.48 18.22 -4.58
C ILE A 106 -1.41 19.08 -5.22
N SER A 107 -1.27 19.02 -6.56
CA SER A 107 -0.26 19.80 -7.28
C SER A 107 -0.51 21.32 -7.19
N LYS A 108 -1.76 21.72 -6.95
CA LYS A 108 -2.17 23.13 -6.82
C LYS A 108 -2.29 23.58 -5.36
N ARG A 109 -2.10 22.65 -4.41
CA ARG A 109 -2.29 22.93 -2.99
C ARG A 109 -1.13 23.74 -2.44
N LYS A 110 -1.44 24.79 -1.66
CA LYS A 110 -0.48 25.59 -0.94
C LYS A 110 -0.38 25.15 0.51
N GLY A 111 0.83 25.15 1.06
CA GLY A 111 1.08 24.76 2.41
C GLY A 111 2.56 24.47 2.62
N LYS A 112 2.88 23.81 3.71
CA LYS A 112 4.25 23.40 4.02
C LYS A 112 4.28 22.13 4.85
N THR A 113 5.45 21.49 4.87
CA THR A 113 5.68 20.30 5.68
C THR A 113 6.03 20.72 7.10
N VAL A 114 5.28 20.19 8.07
CA VAL A 114 5.50 20.44 9.51
C VAL A 114 5.55 19.08 10.19
N ASN A 115 6.65 18.80 10.90
CA ASN A 115 6.86 17.53 11.59
C ASN A 115 6.65 16.30 10.68
N GLY A 116 7.15 16.40 9.43
CA GLY A 116 7.08 15.29 8.48
C GLY A 116 5.74 15.12 7.76
N LEU A 117 4.77 16.00 8.00
CA LEU A 117 3.46 15.96 7.36
C LEU A 117 3.20 17.27 6.60
N PHE A 118 2.58 17.13 5.43
CA PHE A 118 2.14 18.31 4.68
C PHE A 118 0.89 18.92 5.33
N ILE A 119 0.97 20.20 5.68
CA ILE A 119 -0.15 20.95 6.26
C ILE A 119 -0.59 22.00 5.25
N LYS A 120 -1.88 22.00 4.91
CA LYS A 120 -2.47 22.98 4.01
C LYS A 120 -2.31 24.38 4.61
N GLU A 121 -2.17 25.39 3.74
CA GLU A 121 -2.04 26.79 4.15
C GLU A 121 -3.15 27.23 5.09
N GLU A 122 -4.40 26.82 4.82
CA GLU A 122 -5.58 27.14 5.63
C GLU A 122 -5.57 26.54 7.04
N ASP A 123 -4.76 25.50 7.27
CA ASP A 123 -4.64 24.79 8.54
C ASP A 123 -3.38 25.18 9.34
N LEU A 124 -2.57 26.14 8.81
CA LEU A 124 -1.34 26.60 9.46
C LEU A 124 -1.61 27.64 10.54
#